data_282017908929abf7dab1375abc340ae5
#
_entry.id   282017908929abf7dab1375abc340ae5
#
_cell.length_a   1.000
_cell.length_b   1.000
_cell.length_c   1.000
_cell.angle_alpha   90.00
_cell.angle_beta   90.00
_cell.angle_gamma   90.00
#
_symmetry.space_group_name_H-M   'P 1'
#
loop_
_entity.id
_entity.type
_entity.pdbx_description
1 polymer ?
#
loop_
_entity_poly.entity_id
_entity_poly.type
_entity_poly.pdbx_seq_one_letter_code
_entity_poly.pdbx_strand_id
1 'polypeptide(L)'
;MRSGLRVLLGLTATVTLGAGIVVPAFTASASASSTYAAETWHWGPTASTDYKGWATGKIRSTSSGLRVSGDLYDAGGARTCSWVKIKWLTDHGRYRTATFKNCSQSTPRAFSVNTGYMLSAEAKVCRGTSTRITGRCSGWEGVWSQGG
;
A
#
# COMPACT_ATOMS: atom_id res chain seq x y z
N MET A 1 -10.08 10.07 -28.48
CA MET A 1 -10.31 11.46 -28.86
C MET A 1 -11.53 11.99 -28.14
N ARG A 2 -11.37 12.71 -27.04
CA ARG A 2 -12.41 13.58 -26.46
C ARG A 2 -11.68 14.69 -25.70
N SER A 3 -11.64 15.86 -26.33
CA SER A 3 -11.10 17.09 -25.81
C SER A 3 -12.05 17.69 -24.77
N GLY A 4 -11.58 17.88 -23.54
CA GLY A 4 -12.30 18.61 -22.49
C GLY A 4 -11.94 20.09 -22.54
N LEU A 5 -12.89 20.92 -22.91
CA LEU A 5 -12.85 22.36 -22.99
C LEU A 5 -12.73 22.97 -21.59
N ARG A 6 -11.64 23.68 -21.31
CA ARG A 6 -11.46 24.46 -20.07
C ARG A 6 -12.01 25.87 -20.28
N VAL A 7 -13.07 26.20 -19.57
CA VAL A 7 -13.66 27.54 -19.52
C VAL A 7 -12.81 28.39 -18.56
N LEU A 8 -12.17 29.43 -19.10
CA LEU A 8 -11.52 30.49 -18.34
C LEU A 8 -12.58 31.57 -18.02
N LEU A 9 -12.95 31.67 -16.75
CA LEU A 9 -13.75 32.80 -16.26
C LEU A 9 -12.82 33.98 -15.98
N GLY A 10 -12.89 35.00 -16.82
CA GLY A 10 -12.24 36.30 -16.61
C GLY A 10 -12.96 37.12 -15.55
N LEU A 11 -12.26 37.54 -14.52
CA LEU A 11 -12.72 38.56 -13.59
C LEU A 11 -12.32 39.94 -14.11
N THR A 12 -13.30 40.78 -14.44
CA THR A 12 -13.12 42.20 -14.72
C THR A 12 -13.02 42.97 -13.39
N ALA A 13 -11.89 43.59 -13.15
CA ALA A 13 -11.70 44.51 -12.04
C ALA A 13 -12.13 45.94 -12.43
N THR A 14 -13.15 46.47 -11.77
CA THR A 14 -13.54 47.91 -11.84
C THR A 14 -12.62 48.70 -10.93
N VAL A 15 -11.92 49.67 -11.52
CA VAL A 15 -11.09 50.65 -10.80
C VAL A 15 -11.96 51.84 -10.39
N THR A 16 -12.16 52.06 -9.09
CA THR A 16 -12.67 53.30 -8.53
C THR A 16 -11.51 54.11 -7.97
N LEU A 17 -11.28 55.30 -8.54
CA LEU A 17 -10.36 56.31 -8.01
C LEU A 17 -10.96 56.92 -6.73
N GLY A 18 -10.34 56.66 -5.59
CA GLY A 18 -10.57 57.34 -4.33
C GLY A 18 -9.23 57.62 -3.67
N ALA A 19 -8.96 58.89 -3.33
CA ALA A 19 -7.71 59.38 -2.79
C ALA A 19 -7.40 58.82 -1.40
N GLY A 20 -6.14 58.40 -1.21
CA GLY A 20 -5.40 58.41 0.05
C GLY A 20 -5.70 57.27 1.03
N ILE A 21 -4.83 56.30 1.00
CA ILE A 21 -4.09 55.63 2.08
C ILE A 21 -3.38 54.44 1.45
N VAL A 22 -2.05 54.52 1.33
CA VAL A 22 -1.24 53.38 0.88
C VAL A 22 -1.15 52.41 2.01
N VAL A 23 -2.00 51.39 2.02
CA VAL A 23 -1.84 50.22 2.86
C VAL A 23 -1.03 49.19 2.08
N PRO A 24 0.14 48.75 2.57
CA PRO A 24 0.88 47.68 1.89
C PRO A 24 0.01 46.41 1.94
N ALA A 25 -0.51 45.99 0.79
CA ALA A 25 -1.18 44.72 0.64
C ALA A 25 -0.14 43.63 0.82
N PHE A 26 -0.08 43.04 2.01
CA PHE A 26 0.58 41.75 2.20
C PHE A 26 -0.21 40.71 1.41
N THR A 27 0.27 40.41 0.21
CA THR A 27 -0.21 39.25 -0.52
C THR A 27 0.28 38.01 0.26
N ALA A 28 -0.58 37.49 1.11
CA ALA A 28 -0.38 36.16 1.70
C ALA A 28 -0.43 35.16 0.54
N SER A 29 0.74 34.71 0.09
CA SER A 29 0.87 33.58 -0.80
C SER A 29 0.37 32.37 -0.04
N ALA A 30 -0.88 31.98 -0.27
CA ALA A 30 -1.39 30.70 0.20
C ALA A 30 -0.60 29.60 -0.52
N SER A 31 0.39 29.07 0.15
CA SER A 31 1.08 27.85 -0.27
C SER A 31 0.03 26.75 -0.25
N ALA A 32 -0.50 26.38 -1.41
CA ALA A 32 -1.33 25.21 -1.57
C ALA A 32 -0.43 24.00 -1.27
N SER A 33 -0.46 23.53 -0.01
CA SER A 33 0.10 22.24 0.34
C SER A 33 -0.70 21.18 -0.41
N SER A 34 -0.19 20.70 -1.53
CA SER A 34 -0.75 19.52 -2.20
C SER A 34 -0.54 18.34 -1.27
N THR A 35 -1.54 18.03 -0.47
CA THR A 35 -1.63 16.77 0.24
C THR A 35 -1.81 15.69 -0.81
N TYR A 36 -0.70 15.08 -1.23
CA TYR A 36 -0.76 13.84 -2.01
C TYR A 36 -1.52 12.83 -1.15
N ALA A 37 -2.75 12.49 -1.56
CA ALA A 37 -3.49 11.42 -0.93
C ALA A 37 -2.63 10.17 -1.01
N ALA A 38 -2.37 9.54 0.15
CA ALA A 38 -1.56 8.34 0.21
C ALA A 38 -2.27 7.25 -0.60
N GLU A 39 -1.70 6.87 -1.74
CA GLU A 39 -2.25 5.81 -2.59
C GLU A 39 -2.27 4.50 -1.85
N THR A 40 -3.36 3.76 -2.01
CA THR A 40 -3.57 2.46 -1.37
C THR A 40 -4.03 1.46 -2.42
N TRP A 41 -3.29 0.35 -2.55
CA TRP A 41 -3.61 -0.79 -3.42
C TRP A 41 -3.98 -1.99 -2.57
N HIS A 42 -5.02 -2.71 -2.93
CA HIS A 42 -5.45 -3.95 -2.27
C HIS A 42 -4.93 -5.16 -3.02
N TRP A 43 -4.63 -6.23 -2.29
CA TRP A 43 -4.15 -7.49 -2.86
C TRP A 43 -4.74 -8.70 -2.13
N GLY A 44 -4.71 -9.85 -2.80
CA GLY A 44 -5.19 -11.13 -2.31
C GLY A 44 -6.67 -11.39 -2.61
N PRO A 45 -7.23 -12.50 -2.13
CA PRO A 45 -6.58 -13.46 -1.24
C PRO A 45 -5.53 -14.33 -1.95
N THR A 46 -4.35 -14.48 -1.31
CA THR A 46 -3.37 -15.51 -1.62
C THR A 46 -3.56 -16.66 -0.64
N ALA A 47 -3.74 -17.89 -1.11
CA ALA A 47 -4.08 -19.03 -0.27
C ALA A 47 -3.11 -20.19 -0.42
N SER A 48 -2.86 -20.93 0.68
CA SER A 48 -2.14 -22.22 0.64
C SER A 48 -2.88 -23.23 -0.25
N THR A 49 -2.18 -24.23 -0.77
CA THR A 49 -2.76 -25.22 -1.70
C THR A 49 -3.90 -26.06 -1.12
N ASP A 50 -4.03 -26.11 0.20
CA ASP A 50 -5.13 -26.76 0.91
C ASP A 50 -6.24 -25.79 1.32
N TYR A 51 -6.12 -24.51 0.95
CA TYR A 51 -7.07 -23.43 1.28
C TYR A 51 -7.35 -23.23 2.79
N LYS A 52 -6.48 -23.81 3.66
CA LYS A 52 -6.61 -23.66 5.12
C LYS A 52 -5.79 -22.53 5.69
N GLY A 53 -5.04 -21.82 4.88
CA GLY A 53 -4.32 -20.61 5.21
C GLY A 53 -4.44 -19.62 4.08
N TRP A 54 -4.77 -18.36 4.37
CA TRP A 54 -4.82 -17.31 3.35
C TRP A 54 -4.44 -15.96 3.94
N ALA A 55 -4.02 -15.07 3.07
CA ALA A 55 -3.68 -13.70 3.42
C ALA A 55 -4.32 -12.72 2.44
N THR A 56 -4.73 -11.58 2.95
CA THR A 56 -5.17 -10.41 2.18
C THR A 56 -4.48 -9.17 2.73
N GLY A 57 -4.44 -8.12 1.94
CA GLY A 57 -3.82 -6.92 2.46
C GLY A 57 -3.90 -5.70 1.55
N LYS A 58 -3.06 -4.75 1.87
CA LYS A 58 -2.92 -3.49 1.15
C LYS A 58 -1.47 -3.02 1.13
N ILE A 59 -1.16 -2.25 0.13
CA ILE A 59 0.09 -1.52 0.01
C ILE A 59 -0.24 -0.04 0.08
N ARG A 60 0.50 0.70 0.88
CA ARG A 60 0.33 2.15 1.05
C ARG A 60 1.63 2.87 0.77
N SER A 61 1.53 4.01 0.09
CA SER A 61 2.63 4.94 0.02
C SER A 61 2.81 5.65 1.38
N THR A 62 4.06 5.84 1.76
CA THR A 62 4.49 6.55 2.98
C THR A 62 5.57 7.55 2.62
N SER A 63 5.95 8.43 3.52
CA SER A 63 7.05 9.37 3.31
C SER A 63 8.41 8.68 3.08
N SER A 64 8.56 7.42 3.48
CA SER A 64 9.80 6.64 3.33
C SER A 64 9.72 5.50 2.31
N GLY A 65 8.74 5.55 1.39
CA GLY A 65 8.52 4.52 0.37
C GLY A 65 7.19 3.80 0.56
N LEU A 66 7.17 2.49 0.40
CA LEU A 66 5.96 1.67 0.45
C LEU A 66 5.91 0.80 1.70
N ARG A 67 4.69 0.54 2.16
CA ARG A 67 4.41 -0.38 3.27
C ARG A 67 3.44 -1.44 2.79
N VAL A 68 3.83 -2.71 2.91
CA VAL A 68 2.96 -3.87 2.71
C VAL A 68 2.37 -4.27 4.06
N SER A 69 1.06 -4.39 4.14
CA SER A 69 0.35 -4.81 5.36
C SER A 69 -0.83 -5.70 5.02
N GLY A 70 -1.31 -6.46 5.98
CA GLY A 70 -2.46 -7.33 5.77
C GLY A 70 -2.78 -8.19 6.99
N ASP A 71 -3.70 -9.13 6.77
CA ASP A 71 -4.15 -10.10 7.75
C ASP A 71 -3.89 -11.52 7.24
N LEU A 72 -3.33 -12.35 8.11
CA LEU A 72 -3.07 -13.76 7.85
C LEU A 72 -4.06 -14.60 8.65
N TYR A 73 -4.79 -15.45 7.94
CA TYR A 73 -5.81 -16.34 8.48
C TYR A 73 -5.31 -17.77 8.54
N ASP A 74 -5.76 -18.51 9.56
CA ASP A 74 -5.47 -19.93 9.75
C ASP A 74 -6.77 -20.69 10.07
N ALA A 75 -7.22 -21.55 9.17
CA ALA A 75 -8.33 -22.48 9.39
C ALA A 75 -7.84 -23.92 9.49
N GLY A 76 -6.56 -24.14 9.76
CA GLY A 76 -5.98 -25.45 9.98
C GLY A 76 -6.25 -25.99 11.39
N GLY A 77 -5.89 -27.24 11.66
CA GLY A 77 -6.03 -27.84 12.98
C GLY A 77 -5.11 -27.22 14.05
N ALA A 78 -5.37 -27.47 15.32
CA ALA A 78 -4.73 -26.88 16.50
C ALA A 78 -3.17 -26.98 16.56
N ARG A 79 -2.57 -27.85 15.75
CA ARG A 79 -1.12 -28.04 15.68
C ARG A 79 -0.49 -27.49 14.40
N THR A 80 -1.28 -26.80 13.60
CA THR A 80 -0.81 -26.21 12.32
C THR A 80 -0.90 -24.71 12.37
N CYS A 81 -0.06 -24.06 11.59
CA CYS A 81 -0.02 -22.62 11.44
C CYS A 81 0.00 -22.26 9.97
N SER A 82 -0.57 -21.13 9.64
CA SER A 82 -0.38 -20.48 8.35
C SER A 82 0.82 -19.55 8.41
N TRP A 83 1.54 -19.48 7.30
CA TRP A 83 2.72 -18.64 7.12
C TRP A 83 2.55 -17.84 5.84
N VAL A 84 2.74 -16.54 5.91
CA VAL A 84 2.85 -15.68 4.72
C VAL A 84 4.28 -15.18 4.57
N LYS A 85 4.78 -15.28 3.34
CA LYS A 85 6.04 -14.68 2.91
C LYS A 85 5.73 -13.56 1.95
N ILE A 86 6.30 -12.39 2.20
CA ILE A 86 6.28 -11.25 1.29
C ILE A 86 7.69 -11.11 0.75
N LYS A 87 7.85 -11.24 -0.57
CA LYS A 87 9.11 -11.04 -1.27
C LYS A 87 8.96 -9.75 -2.11
N TRP A 88 9.96 -8.89 -2.08
CA TRP A 88 9.95 -7.68 -2.90
C TRP A 88 11.31 -7.41 -3.52
N LEU A 89 11.28 -6.79 -4.70
CA LEU A 89 12.45 -6.28 -5.39
C LEU A 89 12.60 -4.81 -5.02
N THR A 90 13.73 -4.44 -4.42
CA THR A 90 14.03 -3.04 -4.09
C THR A 90 14.41 -2.25 -5.36
N ASP A 91 14.37 -0.92 -5.27
CA ASP A 91 14.88 0.02 -6.28
C ASP A 91 16.36 -0.20 -6.65
N HIS A 92 17.13 -0.80 -5.75
CA HIS A 92 18.53 -1.21 -5.98
C HIS A 92 18.68 -2.61 -6.59
N GLY A 93 17.61 -3.22 -7.09
CA GLY A 93 17.62 -4.54 -7.75
C GLY A 93 17.87 -5.72 -6.81
N ARG A 94 17.67 -5.58 -5.50
CA ARG A 94 17.87 -6.64 -4.52
C ARG A 94 16.56 -7.23 -4.04
N TYR A 95 16.45 -8.55 -4.01
CA TYR A 95 15.33 -9.22 -3.37
C TYR A 95 15.46 -9.24 -1.86
N ARG A 96 14.35 -8.94 -1.19
CA ARG A 96 14.19 -9.08 0.26
C ARG A 96 12.93 -9.89 0.56
N THR A 97 12.90 -10.49 1.74
CA THR A 97 11.75 -11.31 2.18
C THR A 97 11.45 -11.05 3.64
N ALA A 98 10.16 -10.91 3.95
CA ALA A 98 9.63 -10.94 5.31
C ALA A 98 8.71 -12.16 5.46
N THR A 99 8.66 -12.73 6.66
CA THR A 99 7.85 -13.93 6.95
C THR A 99 7.05 -13.69 8.22
N PHE A 100 5.76 -13.96 8.16
CA PHE A 100 4.84 -13.83 9.29
C PHE A 100 4.07 -15.15 9.49
N LYS A 101 3.59 -15.37 10.70
CA LYS A 101 2.94 -16.62 11.09
C LYS A 101 1.67 -16.33 11.86
N ASN A 102 0.63 -17.11 11.61
CA ASN A 102 -0.56 -17.21 12.44
C ASN A 102 -0.83 -18.67 12.81
N CYS A 103 -1.07 -18.96 14.10
CA CYS A 103 -1.44 -20.27 14.61
C CYS A 103 -2.81 -20.23 15.31
N SER A 104 -3.53 -19.12 15.22
CA SER A 104 -4.87 -18.97 15.79
C SER A 104 -5.92 -19.28 14.72
N GLN A 105 -6.83 -20.18 15.03
CA GLN A 105 -7.94 -20.53 14.15
C GLN A 105 -9.10 -19.52 14.22
N SER A 106 -9.19 -18.79 15.32
CA SER A 106 -10.29 -17.86 15.58
C SER A 106 -9.97 -16.40 15.28
N THR A 107 -8.67 -16.04 15.24
CA THR A 107 -8.25 -14.67 15.13
C THR A 107 -7.22 -14.50 14.02
N PRO A 108 -7.48 -13.67 13.01
CA PRO A 108 -6.48 -13.33 12.02
C PRO A 108 -5.32 -12.58 12.71
N ARG A 109 -4.13 -12.74 12.19
CA ARG A 109 -2.96 -12.02 12.65
C ARG A 109 -2.58 -10.93 11.67
N ALA A 110 -2.66 -9.69 12.10
CA ALA A 110 -2.16 -8.57 11.33
C ALA A 110 -0.65 -8.64 11.17
N PHE A 111 -0.15 -8.24 10.00
CA PHE A 111 1.27 -8.11 9.70
C PHE A 111 1.54 -6.82 8.92
N SER A 112 2.78 -6.35 9.01
CA SER A 112 3.23 -5.17 8.28
C SER A 112 4.73 -5.21 8.08
N VAL A 113 5.21 -4.76 6.92
CA VAL A 113 6.61 -4.56 6.60
C VAL A 113 6.80 -3.27 5.81
N ASN A 114 7.76 -2.45 6.23
CA ASN A 114 8.21 -1.30 5.45
C ASN A 114 9.22 -1.81 4.42
N THR A 115 8.89 -1.63 3.15
CA THR A 115 9.73 -2.12 2.04
C THR A 115 10.68 -1.05 1.50
N GLY A 116 10.46 0.22 1.88
CA GLY A 116 11.09 1.34 1.20
C GLY A 116 10.56 1.47 -0.23
N TYR A 117 11.37 2.01 -1.12
CA TYR A 117 11.06 2.01 -2.55
C TYR A 117 11.24 0.59 -3.11
N MET A 118 10.19 0.08 -3.76
CA MET A 118 10.21 -1.24 -4.37
C MET A 118 9.70 -1.20 -5.80
N LEU A 119 10.19 -2.10 -6.64
CA LEU A 119 9.80 -2.24 -8.06
C LEU A 119 8.67 -3.26 -8.23
N SER A 120 8.63 -4.30 -7.39
CA SER A 120 7.57 -5.30 -7.36
C SER A 120 7.51 -6.00 -6.01
N ALA A 121 6.35 -6.59 -5.71
CA ALA A 121 6.17 -7.44 -4.55
C ALA A 121 5.29 -8.65 -4.89
N GLU A 122 5.59 -9.77 -4.26
CA GLU A 122 4.88 -11.04 -4.39
C GLU A 122 4.59 -11.61 -3.00
N ALA A 123 3.47 -12.29 -2.87
CA ALA A 123 3.11 -13.03 -1.68
C ALA A 123 3.07 -14.54 -1.95
N LYS A 124 3.32 -15.32 -0.91
CA LYS A 124 3.19 -16.78 -0.89
C LYS A 124 2.65 -17.21 0.47
N VAL A 125 1.62 -18.03 0.48
CA VAL A 125 1.08 -18.60 1.73
C VAL A 125 1.38 -20.08 1.81
N CYS A 126 1.86 -20.52 2.96
CA CYS A 126 2.29 -21.87 3.24
C CYS A 126 1.64 -22.41 4.52
N ARG A 127 1.68 -23.73 4.70
CA ARG A 127 1.32 -24.39 5.95
C ARG A 127 2.58 -24.84 6.69
N GLY A 128 2.46 -24.94 8.02
CA GLY A 128 3.58 -25.38 8.84
C GLY A 128 3.18 -25.64 10.28
N THR A 129 4.18 -25.83 11.12
CA THR A 129 4.06 -25.87 12.58
C THR A 129 4.31 -24.48 13.16
N SER A 130 4.31 -24.34 14.48
CA SER A 130 4.68 -23.09 15.15
C SER A 130 6.14 -22.67 14.94
N THR A 131 6.99 -23.57 14.49
CA THR A 131 8.45 -23.36 14.35
C THR A 131 8.94 -23.33 12.90
N ARG A 132 8.28 -24.02 11.98
CA ARG A 132 8.75 -24.15 10.59
C ARG A 132 7.62 -24.33 9.59
N ILE A 133 7.86 -23.91 8.35
CA ILE A 133 7.03 -24.22 7.20
C ILE A 133 7.26 -25.70 6.85
N THR A 134 6.17 -26.44 6.59
CA THR A 134 6.24 -27.87 6.25
C THR A 134 5.79 -28.17 4.81
N GLY A 135 5.13 -27.22 4.15
CA GLY A 135 4.69 -27.37 2.75
C GLY A 135 3.36 -26.71 2.46
N ARG A 136 2.62 -27.26 1.49
CA ARG A 136 1.32 -26.76 1.02
C ARG A 136 1.33 -25.27 0.69
N CYS A 137 2.41 -24.82 0.06
CA CYS A 137 2.58 -23.44 -0.34
C CYS A 137 1.85 -23.15 -1.65
N SER A 138 1.27 -21.95 -1.78
CA SER A 138 0.91 -21.39 -3.06
C SER A 138 2.13 -21.18 -3.97
N GLY A 139 1.92 -20.82 -5.22
CA GLY A 139 2.92 -20.10 -6.01
C GLY A 139 3.28 -18.75 -5.38
N TRP A 140 4.24 -18.08 -5.94
CA TRP A 140 4.41 -16.64 -5.72
C TRP A 140 3.36 -15.91 -6.55
N GLU A 141 2.56 -15.08 -5.91
CA GLU A 141 1.48 -14.31 -6.53
C GLU A 141 1.83 -12.83 -6.45
N GLY A 142 1.77 -12.14 -7.60
CA GLY A 142 2.02 -10.70 -7.65
C GLY A 142 1.02 -9.93 -6.82
N VAL A 143 1.51 -9.09 -5.92
CA VAL A 143 0.66 -8.24 -5.07
C VAL A 143 0.80 -6.76 -5.43
N TRP A 144 1.88 -6.42 -6.13
CA TRP A 144 2.12 -5.06 -6.62
C TRP A 144 3.27 -5.02 -7.63
N SER A 145 3.17 -4.12 -8.61
CA SER A 145 4.28 -3.76 -9.51
C SER A 145 4.24 -2.28 -9.84
N GLN A 146 5.42 -1.68 -10.01
CA GLN A 146 5.55 -0.31 -10.49
C GLN A 146 5.22 -0.27 -11.98
N GLY A 147 4.17 0.45 -12.35
CA GLY A 147 3.75 0.60 -13.76
C GLY A 147 2.81 -0.49 -14.26
N GLY A 148 2.19 -1.28 -13.35
CA GLY A 148 1.14 -2.26 -13.66
C GLY A 148 -0.25 -1.69 -13.66
#